data_a4594ce9e292a8bbc85f886d2ecaa13b
#
_entry.id   a4594ce9e292a8bbc85f886d2ecaa13b
#
_cell.length_a   1.000
_cell.length_b   1.000
_cell.length_c   1.000
_cell.angle_alpha   90.00
_cell.angle_beta   90.00
_cell.angle_gamma   90.00
#
_symmetry.space_group_name_H-M   'P 1'
#
loop_
_entity.id
_entity.type
_entity.pdbx_description
1 polymer ?
#
loop_
_entity_poly.entity_id
_entity_poly.type
_entity_poly.pdbx_seq_one_letter_code
_entity_poly.pdbx_strand_id
1 'polypeptide(L)'
;MSMRRQLVSLIPASLRRLIPKTLKEKFRANGWGKRDVCIDIVGSCNLGCFSCPSGRNDDPNKGGKMRFETFKDIISKVALDYPGTTISLFNWTEPLLHPEVLRFLEEIPRHGLKSRISTNLNLLPDAEGLAKVAPDGITISLSGFTQGVYEIGHGDGNIDVVKANMKLLSEAIQRNGKELAVTVYYHKYFHNLHEEQLMKDFSKSLGFGFGSGWAYYMPLEKVMDYIDRKVSKEQKEKIESKFPLNIADAIEATKPFRKQPCHLATSTLTMDCRGNVQLCCAVYDQKQFTVANYLEMTLTDIEQKIKTHEYCTKCMDKGLHMYASWHNFPSLAVEYEKIASKQVAIINSNR
;
A
#
# COMPACT_ATOMS: atom_id res chain seq x y z
N MET A 1 -4.36 -14.08 27.45
CA MET A 1 -3.32 -12.99 27.37
C MET A 1 -2.15 -13.40 28.25
N SER A 2 -0.94 -13.53 27.71
CA SER A 2 0.20 -13.89 28.57
C SER A 2 0.54 -12.69 29.47
N MET A 3 0.70 -12.94 30.76
CA MET A 3 1.07 -11.99 31.83
C MET A 3 2.28 -11.08 31.43
N ARG A 4 3.14 -11.54 30.52
CA ARG A 4 4.29 -10.78 29.97
C ARG A 4 3.89 -9.63 29.04
N ARG A 5 2.78 -9.73 28.30
CA ARG A 5 2.29 -8.64 27.44
C ARG A 5 1.72 -7.48 28.26
N GLN A 6 1.08 -7.77 29.40
CA GLN A 6 0.58 -6.74 30.32
C GLN A 6 1.72 -5.96 31.01
N LEU A 7 2.85 -6.62 31.30
CA LEU A 7 4.00 -5.97 31.98
C LEU A 7 4.70 -4.91 31.11
N VAL A 8 4.77 -5.11 29.78
CA VAL A 8 5.47 -4.14 28.90
C VAL A 8 4.59 -2.94 28.52
N SER A 9 3.27 -3.09 28.48
CA SER A 9 2.35 -1.96 28.28
C SER A 9 2.37 -0.99 29.47
N LEU A 10 2.77 -1.46 30.65
CA LEU A 10 2.92 -0.65 31.87
C LEU A 10 4.25 0.14 31.93
N ILE A 11 5.18 -0.08 31.01
CA ILE A 11 6.46 0.63 30.99
C ILE A 11 6.27 2.00 30.29
N PRO A 12 6.48 3.13 30.98
CA PRO A 12 6.43 4.47 30.37
C PRO A 12 7.38 4.57 29.15
N ALA A 13 6.99 5.33 28.14
CA ALA A 13 7.75 5.48 26.90
C ALA A 13 9.22 5.93 27.16
N SER A 14 9.45 6.71 28.18
CA SER A 14 10.76 7.18 28.64
C SER A 14 11.67 6.05 29.13
N LEU A 15 11.12 5.03 29.76
CA LEU A 15 11.87 3.88 30.28
C LEU A 15 12.13 2.77 29.24
N ARG A 16 11.40 2.75 28.13
CA ARG A 16 11.61 1.79 27.03
C ARG A 16 12.98 1.95 26.35
N ARG A 17 13.64 3.11 26.48
CA ARG A 17 15.01 3.35 25.99
C ARG A 17 16.05 2.53 26.79
N LEU A 18 15.76 2.18 28.03
CA LEU A 18 16.65 1.44 28.92
C LEU A 18 16.58 -0.09 28.76
N ILE A 19 15.65 -0.58 27.93
CA ILE A 19 15.53 -2.02 27.68
C ILE A 19 16.77 -2.51 26.90
N PRO A 20 17.53 -3.51 27.39
CA PRO A 20 18.71 -4.04 26.73
C PRO A 20 18.42 -4.46 25.27
N LYS A 21 19.40 -4.27 24.37
CA LYS A 21 19.29 -4.57 22.95
C LYS A 21 18.88 -6.04 22.70
N THR A 22 19.47 -6.96 23.47
CA THR A 22 19.17 -8.41 23.45
C THR A 22 17.72 -8.73 23.84
N LEU A 23 17.13 -7.96 24.75
CA LEU A 23 15.73 -8.11 25.15
C LEU A 23 14.80 -7.54 24.08
N LYS A 24 15.17 -6.41 23.45
CA LYS A 24 14.45 -5.84 22.29
C LYS A 24 14.48 -6.78 21.09
N GLU A 25 15.61 -7.47 20.86
CA GLU A 25 15.75 -8.48 19.81
C GLU A 25 14.90 -9.72 20.08
N LYS A 26 14.85 -10.20 21.33
CA LYS A 26 13.92 -11.28 21.74
C LYS A 26 12.45 -10.86 21.61
N PHE A 27 12.11 -9.61 21.87
CA PHE A 27 10.77 -9.08 21.65
C PHE A 27 10.46 -8.93 20.15
N ARG A 28 11.43 -8.52 19.31
CA ARG A 28 11.31 -8.52 17.85
C ARG A 28 11.14 -9.92 17.26
N ALA A 29 11.90 -10.88 17.73
CA ALA A 29 11.78 -12.29 17.30
C ALA A 29 10.42 -12.93 17.66
N ASN A 30 9.70 -12.35 18.62
CA ASN A 30 8.35 -12.77 19.03
C ASN A 30 7.22 -11.96 18.38
N GLY A 31 7.45 -11.32 17.23
CA GLY A 31 6.42 -10.58 16.49
C GLY A 31 6.22 -9.11 16.93
N TRP A 32 7.11 -8.55 17.75
CA TRP A 32 7.08 -7.15 18.18
C TRP A 32 7.87 -6.21 17.23
N GLY A 33 7.81 -6.46 15.92
CA GLY A 33 8.26 -5.54 14.90
C GLY A 33 7.26 -4.39 14.72
N LYS A 34 7.74 -3.20 14.33
CA LYS A 34 6.84 -2.13 13.85
C LYS A 34 6.10 -2.69 12.64
N ARG A 35 4.80 -2.86 12.77
CA ARG A 35 3.92 -3.17 11.63
C ARG A 35 3.31 -1.88 11.12
N ASP A 36 3.21 -1.74 9.81
CA ASP A 36 2.31 -0.77 9.22
C ASP A 36 0.90 -1.32 9.31
N VAL A 37 -0.05 -0.52 9.79
CA VAL A 37 -1.46 -0.88 9.81
C VAL A 37 -2.16 -0.12 8.69
N CYS A 38 -2.54 -0.83 7.65
CA CYS A 38 -3.26 -0.27 6.50
C CYS A 38 -4.76 -0.38 6.75
N ILE A 39 -5.48 0.72 6.60
CA ILE A 39 -6.93 0.78 6.80
C ILE A 39 -7.55 1.48 5.60
N ASP A 40 -8.31 0.74 4.80
CA ASP A 40 -9.19 1.34 3.81
C ASP A 40 -10.40 1.95 4.52
N ILE A 41 -10.43 3.27 4.70
CA ILE A 41 -11.54 3.98 5.39
C ILE A 41 -12.77 4.17 4.51
N VAL A 42 -12.65 3.90 3.21
CA VAL A 42 -13.73 3.80 2.23
C VAL A 42 -13.62 2.50 1.47
N GLY A 43 -14.71 1.99 0.91
CA GLY A 43 -14.72 0.78 0.08
C GLY A 43 -14.82 1.11 -1.42
N SER A 44 -14.20 2.20 -1.89
CA SER A 44 -14.26 2.61 -3.31
C SER A 44 -13.08 3.48 -3.70
N CYS A 45 -12.88 3.59 -5.02
CA CYS A 45 -11.99 4.55 -5.65
C CYS A 45 -12.77 5.31 -6.74
N ASN A 46 -12.35 6.53 -7.05
CA ASN A 46 -12.92 7.35 -8.12
C ASN A 46 -12.24 7.11 -9.49
N LEU A 47 -11.29 6.16 -9.57
CA LEU A 47 -10.58 5.82 -10.80
C LEU A 47 -10.83 4.38 -11.23
N GLY A 48 -10.82 4.15 -12.54
CA GLY A 48 -10.91 2.84 -13.20
C GLY A 48 -9.56 2.29 -13.67
N CYS A 49 -8.52 2.34 -12.84
CA CYS A 49 -7.17 1.89 -13.21
C CYS A 49 -7.16 0.44 -13.70
N PHE A 50 -6.54 0.17 -14.86
CA PHE A 50 -6.54 -1.18 -15.43
C PHE A 50 -5.78 -2.21 -14.56
N SER A 51 -4.83 -1.76 -13.75
CA SER A 51 -3.98 -2.59 -12.89
C SER A 51 -4.57 -2.81 -11.50
N CYS A 52 -5.62 -2.08 -11.11
CA CYS A 52 -6.23 -2.13 -9.79
C CYS A 52 -7.61 -2.76 -9.84
N PRO A 53 -7.99 -3.64 -8.91
CA PRO A 53 -9.33 -4.22 -8.85
C PRO A 53 -10.39 -3.25 -8.31
N SER A 54 -9.98 -2.24 -7.52
CA SER A 54 -10.88 -1.24 -6.94
C SER A 54 -11.33 -0.20 -7.96
N GLY A 55 -12.50 0.38 -7.74
CA GLY A 55 -13.05 1.45 -8.60
C GLY A 55 -13.76 0.95 -9.86
N ARG A 56 -13.66 -0.32 -10.22
CA ARG A 56 -14.34 -0.91 -11.36
C ARG A 56 -15.84 -1.12 -11.08
N ASN A 57 -16.65 -1.16 -12.13
CA ASN A 57 -18.09 -1.40 -11.98
C ASN A 57 -18.41 -2.79 -11.43
N ASP A 58 -17.56 -3.78 -11.70
CA ASP A 58 -17.65 -5.17 -11.24
C ASP A 58 -16.87 -5.45 -9.94
N ASP A 59 -16.43 -4.41 -9.24
CA ASP A 59 -15.72 -4.54 -7.97
C ASP A 59 -16.63 -5.18 -6.90
N PRO A 60 -16.32 -6.42 -6.44
CA PRO A 60 -17.14 -7.13 -5.48
C PRO A 60 -17.11 -6.52 -4.06
N ASN A 61 -16.11 -5.67 -3.79
CA ASN A 61 -15.90 -5.04 -2.49
C ASN A 61 -16.44 -3.61 -2.43
N LYS A 62 -16.99 -3.11 -3.55
CA LYS A 62 -17.39 -1.71 -3.71
C LYS A 62 -18.40 -1.26 -2.66
N GLY A 63 -18.10 -0.10 -2.07
CA GLY A 63 -18.99 0.65 -1.19
C GLY A 63 -18.70 0.50 0.29
N GLY A 64 -19.27 1.40 1.04
CA GLY A 64 -19.08 1.57 2.47
C GLY A 64 -18.08 2.67 2.82
N LYS A 65 -18.29 3.25 3.99
CA LYS A 65 -17.41 4.22 4.64
C LYS A 65 -17.30 3.86 6.09
N MET A 66 -16.10 3.93 6.66
CA MET A 66 -15.87 3.67 8.07
C MET A 66 -16.50 4.78 8.93
N ARG A 67 -17.24 4.40 9.96
CA ARG A 67 -17.73 5.39 10.92
C ARG A 67 -16.58 5.87 11.80
N PHE A 68 -16.55 7.15 12.14
CA PHE A 68 -15.48 7.71 12.97
C PHE A 68 -15.36 7.03 14.34
N GLU A 69 -16.46 6.67 14.99
CA GLU A 69 -16.42 5.96 16.28
C GLU A 69 -15.78 4.58 16.14
N THR A 70 -16.12 3.82 15.08
CA THR A 70 -15.46 2.55 14.79
C THR A 70 -13.97 2.73 14.58
N PHE A 71 -13.57 3.79 13.89
CA PHE A 71 -12.15 4.11 13.69
C PHE A 71 -11.44 4.39 15.01
N LYS A 72 -12.05 5.19 15.91
CA LYS A 72 -11.48 5.48 17.24
C LYS A 72 -11.25 4.19 18.05
N ASP A 73 -12.22 3.28 18.04
CA ASP A 73 -12.08 2.00 18.73
C ASP A 73 -10.94 1.18 18.14
N ILE A 74 -10.83 1.13 16.80
CA ILE A 74 -9.74 0.45 16.10
C ILE A 74 -8.39 1.09 16.48
N ILE A 75 -8.25 2.42 16.40
CA ILE A 75 -7.00 3.12 16.68
C ILE A 75 -6.59 2.96 18.15
N SER A 76 -7.56 3.00 19.07
CA SER A 76 -7.31 2.75 20.50
C SER A 76 -6.73 1.35 20.71
N LYS A 77 -7.32 0.33 20.06
CA LYS A 77 -6.82 -1.05 20.13
C LYS A 77 -5.46 -1.20 19.44
N VAL A 78 -5.26 -0.57 18.27
CA VAL A 78 -3.96 -0.59 17.56
C VAL A 78 -2.85 0.03 18.41
N ALA A 79 -3.13 1.13 19.14
CA ALA A 79 -2.15 1.76 20.01
C ALA A 79 -1.68 0.83 21.15
N LEU A 80 -2.55 -0.08 21.61
CA LEU A 80 -2.19 -1.11 22.59
C LEU A 80 -1.46 -2.29 21.95
N ASP A 81 -1.93 -2.76 20.81
CA ASP A 81 -1.38 -3.92 20.10
C ASP A 81 -0.02 -3.61 19.43
N TYR A 82 0.14 -2.42 18.86
CA TYR A 82 1.32 -1.97 18.09
C TYR A 82 1.73 -0.53 18.44
N PRO A 83 2.25 -0.26 19.65
CA PRO A 83 2.60 1.08 20.09
C PRO A 83 3.59 1.80 19.15
N GLY A 84 3.25 3.03 18.74
CA GLY A 84 4.09 3.88 17.89
C GLY A 84 4.20 3.41 16.43
N THR A 85 3.28 2.55 15.99
CA THR A 85 3.19 2.11 14.59
C THR A 85 2.69 3.23 13.67
N THR A 86 2.79 3.00 12.38
CA THR A 86 2.23 3.87 11.35
C THR A 86 0.87 3.34 10.91
N ILE A 87 -0.11 4.23 10.86
CA ILE A 87 -1.43 4.01 10.27
C ILE A 87 -1.41 4.56 8.85
N SER A 88 -1.63 3.70 7.90
CA SER A 88 -1.74 4.04 6.48
C SER A 88 -3.22 3.98 6.08
N LEU A 89 -3.86 5.13 5.82
CA LEU A 89 -5.29 5.18 5.47
C LEU A 89 -5.51 4.84 4.00
N PHE A 90 -4.85 3.80 3.54
CA PHE A 90 -4.99 3.27 2.18
C PHE A 90 -4.49 1.82 2.11
N ASN A 91 -5.06 1.07 1.20
CA ASN A 91 -4.53 -0.17 0.63
C ASN A 91 -4.94 -0.27 -0.85
N TRP A 92 -6.23 -0.39 -1.12
CA TRP A 92 -6.78 -0.50 -2.47
C TRP A 92 -7.69 0.65 -2.88
N THR A 93 -8.03 1.57 -1.97
CA THR A 93 -9.07 2.57 -2.15
C THR A 93 -8.53 4.00 -2.06
N GLU A 94 -9.38 5.00 -2.38
CA GLU A 94 -8.99 6.41 -2.34
C GLU A 94 -9.46 7.08 -1.04
N PRO A 95 -8.57 7.37 -0.10
CA PRO A 95 -8.96 7.91 1.21
C PRO A 95 -9.62 9.27 1.16
N LEU A 96 -9.28 10.13 0.18
CA LEU A 96 -9.86 11.47 0.06
C LEU A 96 -11.35 11.47 -0.37
N LEU A 97 -11.91 10.30 -0.70
CA LEU A 97 -13.36 10.14 -0.87
C LEU A 97 -14.12 10.10 0.48
N HIS A 98 -13.42 9.95 1.60
CA HIS A 98 -14.07 10.01 2.90
C HIS A 98 -14.30 11.46 3.32
N PRO A 99 -15.55 11.91 3.59
CA PRO A 99 -15.83 13.30 3.90
C PRO A 99 -15.17 13.80 5.19
N GLU A 100 -14.86 12.89 6.11
CA GLU A 100 -14.23 13.21 7.39
C GLU A 100 -12.74 12.78 7.45
N VAL A 101 -12.06 12.59 6.31
CA VAL A 101 -10.67 12.09 6.29
C VAL A 101 -9.72 12.89 7.17
N LEU A 102 -9.87 14.21 7.24
CA LEU A 102 -9.05 15.07 8.11
C LEU A 102 -9.24 14.73 9.58
N ARG A 103 -10.48 14.47 10.00
CA ARG A 103 -10.80 14.07 11.37
C ARG A 103 -10.16 12.73 11.74
N PHE A 104 -10.08 11.79 10.78
CA PHE A 104 -9.37 10.52 10.96
C PHE A 104 -7.87 10.76 11.14
N LEU A 105 -7.28 11.60 10.31
CA LEU A 105 -5.85 11.94 10.39
C LEU A 105 -5.50 12.67 11.69
N GLU A 106 -6.37 13.53 12.21
CA GLU A 106 -6.18 14.23 13.50
C GLU A 106 -6.25 13.29 14.71
N GLU A 107 -7.04 12.20 14.62
CA GLU A 107 -7.20 11.26 15.72
C GLU A 107 -5.96 10.38 15.95
N ILE A 108 -5.27 9.98 14.87
CA ILE A 108 -4.15 9.05 14.93
C ILE A 108 -3.03 9.50 15.89
N PRO A 109 -2.49 10.73 15.79
CA PRO A 109 -1.41 11.18 16.67
C PRO A 109 -1.82 11.34 18.14
N ARG A 110 -3.10 11.51 18.46
CA ARG A 110 -3.60 11.53 19.84
C ARG A 110 -3.35 10.21 20.59
N HIS A 111 -3.20 9.12 19.84
CA HIS A 111 -2.87 7.79 20.35
C HIS A 111 -1.35 7.47 20.30
N GLY A 112 -0.50 8.45 19.98
CA GLY A 112 0.95 8.24 19.86
C GLY A 112 1.36 7.43 18.62
N LEU A 113 0.51 7.39 17.61
CA LEU A 113 0.70 6.70 16.34
C LEU A 113 1.10 7.70 15.25
N LYS A 114 1.69 7.20 14.17
CA LYS A 114 2.01 7.98 12.98
C LYS A 114 0.94 7.80 11.91
N SER A 115 0.76 8.81 11.04
CA SER A 115 -0.26 8.78 10.00
C SER A 115 0.33 8.96 8.59
N ARG A 116 -0.16 8.16 7.63
CA ARG A 116 0.14 8.32 6.20
C ARG A 116 -1.09 8.14 5.36
N ILE A 117 -1.13 8.82 4.21
CA ILE A 117 -2.08 8.56 3.14
C ILE A 117 -1.35 8.33 1.82
N SER A 118 -1.96 7.53 0.94
CA SER A 118 -1.66 7.52 -0.49
C SER A 118 -2.92 7.88 -1.25
N THR A 119 -2.79 8.75 -2.25
CA THR A 119 -3.92 9.28 -3.01
C THR A 119 -3.58 9.41 -4.49
N ASN A 120 -4.57 9.24 -5.35
CA ASN A 120 -4.46 9.56 -6.78
C ASN A 120 -4.59 11.06 -7.06
N LEU A 121 -4.96 11.83 -6.05
CA LEU A 121 -5.12 13.30 -6.04
C LEU A 121 -6.03 13.87 -7.14
N ASN A 122 -6.90 13.07 -7.76
CA ASN A 122 -7.96 13.56 -8.63
C ASN A 122 -9.06 14.30 -7.85
N LEU A 123 -9.06 14.17 -6.54
CA LEU A 123 -9.90 14.90 -5.59
C LEU A 123 -9.02 15.44 -4.46
N LEU A 124 -9.13 16.73 -4.17
CA LEU A 124 -8.50 17.38 -3.01
C LEU A 124 -9.55 18.32 -2.39
N PRO A 125 -10.38 17.81 -1.47
CA PRO A 125 -11.52 18.58 -0.96
C PRO A 125 -11.10 19.76 -0.08
N ASP A 126 -9.97 19.66 0.62
CA ASP A 126 -9.45 20.69 1.52
C ASP A 126 -7.93 20.62 1.63
N ALA A 127 -7.23 21.39 0.80
CA ALA A 127 -5.78 21.49 0.78
C ALA A 127 -5.24 22.13 2.07
N GLU A 128 -5.90 23.20 2.56
CA GLU A 128 -5.50 23.91 3.79
C GLU A 128 -5.67 23.02 5.02
N GLY A 129 -6.80 22.33 5.14
CA GLY A 129 -7.05 21.39 6.22
C GLY A 129 -6.03 20.26 6.23
N LEU A 130 -5.69 19.70 5.05
CA LEU A 130 -4.69 18.63 4.95
C LEU A 130 -3.29 19.12 5.33
N ALA A 131 -2.89 20.33 4.88
CA ALA A 131 -1.63 20.96 5.27
C ALA A 131 -1.58 21.31 6.78
N LYS A 132 -2.72 21.70 7.36
CA LYS A 132 -2.85 22.01 8.79
C LYS A 132 -2.75 20.75 9.67
N VAL A 133 -3.39 19.67 9.27
CA VAL A 133 -3.32 18.37 9.96
C VAL A 133 -1.90 17.81 9.87
N ALA A 134 -1.24 17.95 8.73
CA ALA A 134 0.13 17.54 8.47
C ALA A 134 0.40 16.08 8.88
N PRO A 135 -0.16 15.09 8.19
CA PRO A 135 0.20 13.69 8.44
C PRO A 135 1.70 13.46 8.25
N ASP A 136 2.26 12.40 8.84
CA ASP A 136 3.70 12.09 8.73
C ASP A 136 4.15 11.82 7.27
N GLY A 137 3.24 11.60 6.34
CA GLY A 137 3.54 11.50 4.92
C GLY A 137 2.33 11.41 4.00
N ILE A 138 2.47 11.99 2.83
CA ILE A 138 1.52 11.85 1.72
C ILE A 138 2.26 11.26 0.53
N THR A 139 1.72 10.18 -0.04
CA THR A 139 2.16 9.66 -1.33
C THR A 139 1.13 10.03 -2.39
N ILE A 140 1.55 10.70 -3.46
CA ILE A 140 0.73 10.94 -4.65
C ILE A 140 1.09 9.85 -5.66
N SER A 141 0.13 8.95 -5.94
CA SER A 141 0.34 7.80 -6.81
C SER A 141 -0.13 8.12 -8.22
N LEU A 142 0.78 8.06 -9.21
CA LEU A 142 0.45 8.38 -10.59
C LEU A 142 1.34 7.67 -11.63
N SER A 143 0.99 7.80 -12.93
CA SER A 143 1.68 7.09 -14.02
C SER A 143 1.59 7.84 -15.37
N GLY A 144 1.80 9.14 -15.38
CA GLY A 144 1.80 9.95 -16.59
C GLY A 144 1.97 11.42 -16.29
N PHE A 145 2.30 12.22 -17.31
CA PHE A 145 2.44 13.67 -17.25
C PHE A 145 1.45 14.39 -18.17
N THR A 146 1.16 13.78 -19.32
CA THR A 146 0.11 14.25 -20.26
C THR A 146 -1.15 13.41 -20.10
N GLN A 147 -2.31 13.97 -20.48
CA GLN A 147 -3.60 13.27 -20.33
C GLN A 147 -3.63 11.96 -21.09
N GLY A 148 -3.18 11.93 -22.34
CA GLY A 148 -3.25 10.72 -23.16
C GLY A 148 -2.38 9.57 -22.64
N VAL A 149 -1.30 9.86 -21.91
CA VAL A 149 -0.47 8.86 -21.25
C VAL A 149 -1.03 8.48 -19.88
N TYR A 150 -1.48 9.46 -19.11
CA TYR A 150 -2.00 9.26 -17.76
C TYR A 150 -3.25 8.38 -17.72
N GLU A 151 -4.23 8.62 -18.60
CA GLU A 151 -5.49 7.89 -18.61
C GLU A 151 -5.36 6.41 -18.96
N ILE A 152 -4.27 6.02 -19.67
CA ILE A 152 -3.99 4.61 -19.94
C ILE A 152 -3.77 3.85 -18.61
N GLY A 153 -3.06 4.45 -17.66
CA GLY A 153 -2.79 3.84 -16.35
C GLY A 153 -3.86 4.13 -15.31
N HIS A 154 -4.40 5.35 -15.34
CA HIS A 154 -5.36 5.90 -14.40
C HIS A 154 -6.68 6.23 -15.11
N GLY A 155 -7.41 5.18 -15.52
CA GLY A 155 -8.70 5.33 -16.19
C GLY A 155 -9.66 6.22 -15.39
N ASP A 156 -10.44 7.04 -16.08
CA ASP A 156 -11.35 8.04 -15.52
C ASP A 156 -10.65 9.20 -14.78
N GLY A 157 -9.31 9.26 -14.78
CA GLY A 157 -8.55 10.31 -14.14
C GLY A 157 -8.23 11.49 -15.07
N ASN A 158 -7.95 12.64 -14.47
CA ASN A 158 -7.55 13.87 -15.18
C ASN A 158 -6.23 14.40 -14.62
N ILE A 159 -5.15 14.35 -15.42
CA ILE A 159 -3.82 14.77 -14.97
C ILE A 159 -3.71 16.28 -14.73
N ASP A 160 -4.47 17.10 -15.42
CA ASP A 160 -4.44 18.54 -15.21
C ASP A 160 -5.09 18.91 -13.89
N VAL A 161 -6.15 18.20 -13.47
CA VAL A 161 -6.72 18.29 -12.12
C VAL A 161 -5.69 17.86 -11.07
N VAL A 162 -5.00 16.76 -11.28
CA VAL A 162 -3.94 16.28 -10.36
C VAL A 162 -2.84 17.34 -10.23
N LYS A 163 -2.32 17.88 -11.33
CA LYS A 163 -1.28 18.91 -11.32
C LYS A 163 -1.75 20.21 -10.63
N ALA A 164 -3.00 20.61 -10.84
CA ALA A 164 -3.59 21.75 -10.14
C ALA A 164 -3.68 21.49 -8.63
N ASN A 165 -4.15 20.31 -8.22
CA ASN A 165 -4.24 19.92 -6.82
C ASN A 165 -2.85 19.80 -6.17
N MET A 166 -1.83 19.33 -6.91
CA MET A 166 -0.43 19.33 -6.42
C MET A 166 0.07 20.74 -6.12
N LYS A 167 -0.23 21.73 -7.00
CA LYS A 167 0.11 23.14 -6.77
C LYS A 167 -0.60 23.69 -5.55
N LEU A 168 -1.92 23.49 -5.46
CA LEU A 168 -2.74 23.92 -4.31
C LEU A 168 -2.21 23.35 -2.99
N LEU A 169 -1.85 22.06 -2.96
CA LEU A 169 -1.28 21.43 -1.78
C LEU A 169 0.09 22.02 -1.42
N SER A 170 0.97 22.24 -2.40
CA SER A 170 2.29 22.87 -2.18
C SER A 170 2.14 24.27 -1.58
N GLU A 171 1.25 25.10 -2.14
CA GLU A 171 0.97 26.44 -1.63
C GLU A 171 0.37 26.42 -0.23
N ALA A 172 -0.55 25.50 0.06
CA ALA A 172 -1.13 25.33 1.39
C ALA A 172 -0.06 24.93 2.43
N ILE A 173 0.87 24.03 2.07
CA ILE A 173 1.99 23.64 2.93
C ILE A 173 2.87 24.84 3.23
N GLN A 174 3.22 25.64 2.22
CA GLN A 174 4.06 26.84 2.39
C GLN A 174 3.37 27.88 3.32
N ARG A 175 2.08 28.12 3.12
CA ARG A 175 1.30 29.05 3.98
C ARG A 175 1.21 28.58 5.43
N ASN A 176 1.03 27.27 5.65
CA ASN A 176 0.89 26.72 7.01
C ASN A 176 2.23 26.59 7.76
N GLY A 177 3.38 26.60 7.07
CA GLY A 177 4.72 26.53 7.66
C GLY A 177 5.02 25.23 8.41
N LYS A 178 4.19 24.20 8.27
CA LYS A 178 4.42 22.89 8.87
C LYS A 178 5.23 22.00 7.94
N GLU A 179 6.13 21.21 8.52
CA GLU A 179 6.79 20.15 7.75
C GLU A 179 5.78 19.05 7.40
N LEU A 180 5.57 18.84 6.11
CA LEU A 180 4.74 17.77 5.56
C LEU A 180 5.50 17.07 4.42
N ALA A 181 5.86 15.82 4.63
CA ALA A 181 6.54 15.04 3.61
C ALA A 181 5.55 14.60 2.53
N VAL A 182 5.67 15.17 1.33
CA VAL A 182 4.92 14.75 0.15
C VAL A 182 5.86 14.10 -0.85
N THR A 183 5.52 12.90 -1.31
CA THR A 183 6.29 12.16 -2.33
C THR A 183 5.37 11.75 -3.47
N VAL A 184 5.77 12.08 -4.67
CA VAL A 184 5.15 11.54 -5.89
C VAL A 184 5.77 10.18 -6.18
N TYR A 185 4.95 9.15 -6.30
CA TYR A 185 5.38 7.82 -6.71
C TYR A 185 4.88 7.51 -8.11
N TYR A 186 5.82 7.34 -9.06
CA TYR A 186 5.55 7.13 -10.47
C TYR A 186 5.62 5.65 -10.82
N HIS A 187 4.47 5.06 -11.20
CA HIS A 187 4.40 3.68 -11.65
C HIS A 187 4.83 3.57 -13.11
N LYS A 188 5.94 2.89 -13.36
CA LYS A 188 6.52 2.71 -14.71
C LYS A 188 5.82 1.57 -15.45
N TYR A 189 5.20 1.90 -16.57
CA TYR A 189 4.62 0.99 -17.56
C TYR A 189 5.32 1.18 -18.90
N PHE A 190 5.09 0.31 -19.89
CA PHE A 190 5.67 0.50 -21.24
C PHE A 190 5.30 1.81 -21.90
N HIS A 191 4.07 2.29 -21.69
CA HIS A 191 3.54 3.46 -22.37
C HIS A 191 4.00 4.81 -21.80
N ASN A 192 4.59 4.86 -20.60
CA ASN A 192 4.81 6.11 -19.88
C ASN A 192 6.28 6.40 -19.51
N LEU A 193 7.22 5.57 -19.91
CA LEU A 193 8.64 5.71 -19.52
C LEU A 193 9.25 7.05 -19.97
N HIS A 194 8.80 7.58 -21.10
CA HIS A 194 9.29 8.85 -21.67
C HIS A 194 8.81 10.09 -20.89
N GLU A 195 7.81 9.95 -20.01
CA GLU A 195 7.27 11.07 -19.23
C GLU A 195 7.76 11.08 -17.77
N GLU A 196 8.51 10.08 -17.33
CA GLU A 196 9.02 9.98 -15.95
C GLU A 196 9.80 11.22 -15.53
N GLN A 197 10.71 11.70 -16.39
CA GLN A 197 11.54 12.86 -16.10
C GLN A 197 10.71 14.16 -16.01
N LEU A 198 9.70 14.32 -16.85
CA LEU A 198 8.79 15.48 -16.82
C LEU A 198 8.05 15.57 -15.47
N MET A 199 7.50 14.44 -15.00
CA MET A 199 6.82 14.39 -13.71
C MET A 199 7.77 14.60 -12.54
N LYS A 200 8.99 14.06 -12.61
CA LYS A 200 10.04 14.26 -11.61
C LYS A 200 10.41 15.74 -11.45
N ASP A 201 10.60 16.45 -12.56
CA ASP A 201 10.98 17.87 -12.54
C ASP A 201 9.82 18.73 -12.02
N PHE A 202 8.59 18.42 -12.44
CA PHE A 202 7.40 19.08 -11.93
C PHE A 202 7.22 18.85 -10.41
N SER A 203 7.39 17.63 -9.92
CA SER A 203 7.32 17.32 -8.48
C SER A 203 8.33 18.11 -7.68
N LYS A 204 9.58 18.16 -8.16
CA LYS A 204 10.66 18.93 -7.52
C LYS A 204 10.39 20.43 -7.51
N SER A 205 9.80 21.00 -8.57
CA SER A 205 9.45 22.43 -8.62
C SER A 205 8.44 22.82 -7.55
N LEU A 206 7.66 21.86 -7.05
CA LEU A 206 6.69 22.04 -5.95
C LEU A 206 7.26 21.72 -4.55
N GLY A 207 8.55 21.37 -4.46
CA GLY A 207 9.17 20.95 -3.21
C GLY A 207 8.83 19.51 -2.79
N PHE A 208 8.26 18.70 -3.68
CA PHE A 208 7.89 17.32 -3.40
C PHE A 208 9.02 16.35 -3.70
N GLY A 209 9.13 15.29 -2.89
CA GLY A 209 9.96 14.14 -3.20
C GLY A 209 9.45 13.39 -4.44
N PHE A 210 10.32 12.62 -5.08
CA PHE A 210 9.96 11.79 -6.22
C PHE A 210 10.59 10.41 -6.09
N GLY A 211 9.78 9.38 -6.30
CA GLY A 211 10.20 8.00 -6.44
C GLY A 211 9.50 7.35 -7.63
N SER A 212 10.12 6.32 -8.20
CA SER A 212 9.51 5.55 -9.27
C SER A 212 9.82 4.06 -9.12
N GLY A 213 8.95 3.23 -9.68
CA GLY A 213 9.14 1.78 -9.67
C GLY A 213 8.37 1.11 -10.80
N TRP A 214 8.83 -0.08 -11.19
CA TRP A 214 8.14 -0.89 -12.18
C TRP A 214 6.76 -1.28 -11.67
N ALA A 215 5.75 -1.00 -12.46
CA ALA A 215 4.42 -1.53 -12.24
C ALA A 215 4.43 -3.04 -12.45
N TYR A 216 3.72 -3.77 -11.59
CA TYR A 216 3.61 -5.21 -11.65
C TYR A 216 2.16 -5.67 -11.42
N TYR A 217 1.83 -6.82 -11.95
CA TYR A 217 0.46 -7.31 -11.95
C TYR A 217 0.02 -7.75 -10.55
N MET A 218 -1.14 -7.30 -10.11
CA MET A 218 -1.75 -7.56 -8.80
C MET A 218 -3.28 -7.63 -8.97
N PRO A 219 -4.05 -8.13 -7.99
CA PRO A 219 -3.64 -8.72 -6.70
C PRO A 219 -3.12 -10.16 -6.85
N LEU A 220 -2.59 -10.73 -5.75
CA LEU A 220 -1.91 -12.03 -5.79
C LEU A 220 -2.81 -13.20 -6.22
N GLU A 221 -4.11 -13.19 -5.93
CA GLU A 221 -5.03 -14.23 -6.43
C GLU A 221 -5.13 -14.21 -7.96
N LYS A 222 -5.02 -13.05 -8.59
CA LYS A 222 -4.97 -12.93 -10.05
C LYS A 222 -3.63 -13.38 -10.64
N VAL A 223 -2.52 -13.12 -9.91
CA VAL A 223 -1.20 -13.67 -10.28
C VAL A 223 -1.20 -15.19 -10.14
N MET A 224 -1.83 -15.73 -9.11
CA MET A 224 -2.03 -17.18 -8.92
C MET A 224 -2.78 -17.79 -10.11
N ASP A 225 -3.90 -17.19 -10.52
CA ASP A 225 -4.68 -17.63 -11.68
C ASP A 225 -3.86 -17.59 -12.98
N TYR A 226 -3.03 -16.57 -13.16
CA TYR A 226 -2.12 -16.48 -14.31
C TYR A 226 -1.11 -17.63 -14.32
N ILE A 227 -0.47 -17.95 -13.20
CA ILE A 227 0.51 -19.04 -13.08
C ILE A 227 -0.15 -20.40 -13.27
N ASP A 228 -1.35 -20.58 -12.73
CA ASP A 228 -2.13 -21.81 -12.81
C ASP A 228 -2.81 -22.00 -14.19
N ARG A 229 -2.54 -21.09 -15.15
CA ARG A 229 -3.10 -21.12 -16.52
C ARG A 229 -4.63 -21.06 -16.56
N LYS A 230 -5.25 -20.37 -15.60
CA LYS A 230 -6.70 -20.17 -15.54
C LYS A 230 -7.16 -18.93 -16.31
N VAL A 231 -6.23 -18.12 -16.81
CA VAL A 231 -6.52 -16.95 -17.65
C VAL A 231 -6.54 -17.34 -19.13
N SER A 232 -7.41 -16.71 -19.93
CA SER A 232 -7.43 -16.92 -21.37
C SER A 232 -6.16 -16.40 -22.05
N LYS A 233 -5.88 -16.87 -23.29
CA LYS A 233 -4.76 -16.38 -24.07
C LYS A 233 -4.82 -14.86 -24.27
N GLU A 234 -6.00 -14.33 -24.59
CA GLU A 234 -6.25 -12.91 -24.79
C GLU A 234 -5.97 -12.10 -23.49
N GLN A 235 -6.46 -12.58 -22.35
CA GLN A 235 -6.18 -11.96 -21.06
C GLN A 235 -4.69 -11.95 -20.74
N LYS A 236 -3.99 -13.06 -21.03
CA LYS A 236 -2.54 -13.15 -20.84
C LYS A 236 -1.80 -12.11 -21.69
N GLU A 237 -2.08 -12.04 -22.99
CA GLU A 237 -1.48 -11.07 -23.92
C GLU A 237 -1.76 -9.62 -23.48
N LYS A 238 -2.98 -9.32 -23.03
CA LYS A 238 -3.37 -8.02 -22.50
C LYS A 238 -2.57 -7.64 -21.26
N ILE A 239 -2.33 -8.57 -20.35
CA ILE A 239 -1.51 -8.34 -19.16
C ILE A 239 -0.06 -8.09 -19.56
N GLU A 240 0.52 -8.99 -20.35
CA GLU A 240 1.94 -8.93 -20.77
C GLU A 240 2.26 -7.67 -21.58
N SER A 241 1.32 -7.16 -22.38
CA SER A 241 1.52 -5.93 -23.17
C SER A 241 1.59 -4.65 -22.34
N LYS A 242 1.19 -4.70 -21.06
CA LYS A 242 1.12 -3.50 -20.20
C LYS A 242 2.26 -3.39 -19.19
N PHE A 243 2.71 -4.52 -18.65
CA PHE A 243 3.67 -4.54 -17.55
C PHE A 243 5.07 -4.89 -18.03
N PRO A 244 6.07 -3.98 -17.79
CA PRO A 244 7.47 -4.28 -18.10
C PRO A 244 8.03 -5.45 -17.30
N LEU A 245 7.51 -5.70 -16.11
CA LEU A 245 7.89 -6.86 -15.32
C LEU A 245 7.09 -8.08 -15.79
N ASN A 246 7.70 -8.91 -16.66
CA ASN A 246 7.09 -10.16 -17.10
C ASN A 246 6.84 -11.08 -15.90
N ILE A 247 5.58 -11.56 -15.75
CA ILE A 247 5.16 -12.32 -14.56
C ILE A 247 5.90 -13.64 -14.46
N ALA A 248 6.05 -14.38 -15.55
CA ALA A 248 6.70 -15.69 -15.54
C ALA A 248 8.18 -15.58 -15.14
N ASP A 249 8.91 -14.62 -15.73
CA ASP A 249 10.31 -14.38 -15.43
C ASP A 249 10.48 -13.87 -13.97
N ALA A 250 9.57 -12.99 -13.53
CA ALA A 250 9.59 -12.46 -12.17
C ALA A 250 9.36 -13.57 -11.12
N ILE A 251 8.42 -14.48 -11.37
CA ILE A 251 8.17 -15.65 -10.51
C ILE A 251 9.35 -16.62 -10.54
N GLU A 252 9.96 -16.85 -11.70
CA GLU A 252 11.16 -17.68 -11.80
C GLU A 252 12.30 -17.12 -10.94
N ALA A 253 12.52 -15.82 -10.99
CA ALA A 253 13.53 -15.12 -10.17
C ALA A 253 13.28 -15.25 -8.67
N THR A 254 12.07 -15.57 -8.22
CA THR A 254 11.80 -15.81 -6.77
C THR A 254 12.29 -17.16 -6.27
N LYS A 255 12.60 -18.12 -7.14
CA LYS A 255 12.97 -19.50 -6.74
C LYS A 255 14.01 -19.59 -5.62
N PRO A 256 15.14 -18.84 -5.68
CA PRO A 256 16.16 -18.91 -4.62
C PRO A 256 15.67 -18.40 -3.25
N PHE A 257 14.59 -17.62 -3.25
CA PHE A 257 14.08 -16.91 -2.08
C PHE A 257 12.81 -17.54 -1.48
N ARG A 258 12.22 -18.58 -2.08
CA ARG A 258 10.92 -19.16 -1.67
C ARG A 258 10.86 -19.65 -0.24
N LYS A 259 12.02 -20.04 0.33
CA LYS A 259 12.13 -20.49 1.73
C LYS A 259 12.22 -19.34 2.74
N GLN A 260 12.35 -18.10 2.27
CA GLN A 260 12.33 -16.93 3.15
C GLN A 260 10.94 -16.74 3.76
N PRO A 261 10.84 -16.30 5.02
CA PRO A 261 9.55 -15.99 5.62
C PRO A 261 8.87 -14.86 4.88
N CYS A 262 7.54 -14.89 4.85
CA CYS A 262 6.75 -13.84 4.21
C CYS A 262 6.93 -12.51 4.98
N HIS A 263 7.53 -11.51 4.32
CA HIS A 263 7.73 -10.19 4.89
C HIS A 263 6.39 -9.49 5.20
N LEU A 264 5.42 -9.58 4.27
CA LEU A 264 4.11 -8.93 4.42
C LEU A 264 3.35 -9.45 5.65
N ALA A 265 3.41 -10.75 5.93
CA ALA A 265 2.75 -11.36 7.08
C ALA A 265 3.29 -10.86 8.44
N THR A 266 4.52 -10.33 8.47
CA THR A 266 5.17 -9.83 9.69
C THR A 266 5.23 -8.31 9.78
N SER A 267 5.12 -7.60 8.65
CA SER A 267 5.30 -6.15 8.58
C SER A 267 4.00 -5.36 8.41
N THR A 268 2.90 -6.01 8.02
CA THR A 268 1.67 -5.31 7.65
C THR A 268 0.45 -6.00 8.26
N LEU A 269 -0.50 -5.20 8.76
CA LEU A 269 -1.87 -5.62 9.06
C LEU A 269 -2.81 -4.77 8.21
N THR A 270 -3.79 -5.40 7.56
CA THR A 270 -4.69 -4.69 6.64
C THR A 270 -6.14 -4.87 7.04
N MET A 271 -6.90 -3.78 7.00
CA MET A 271 -8.33 -3.77 7.33
C MET A 271 -9.14 -3.05 6.25
N ASP A 272 -10.36 -3.52 6.03
CA ASP A 272 -11.35 -2.83 5.21
C ASP A 272 -12.11 -1.74 5.99
N CYS A 273 -13.01 -1.02 5.32
CA CYS A 273 -13.82 0.06 5.90
C CYS A 273 -14.86 -0.42 6.94
N ARG A 274 -15.00 -1.71 7.16
CA ARG A 274 -15.84 -2.33 8.19
C ARG A 274 -15.03 -2.81 9.40
N GLY A 275 -13.70 -2.63 9.37
CA GLY A 275 -12.78 -3.13 10.40
C GLY A 275 -12.47 -4.63 10.27
N ASN A 276 -12.79 -5.25 9.13
CA ASN A 276 -12.45 -6.63 8.88
C ASN A 276 -10.98 -6.74 8.46
N VAL A 277 -10.24 -7.59 9.14
CA VAL A 277 -8.84 -7.90 8.83
C VAL A 277 -8.77 -8.76 7.59
N GLN A 278 -8.01 -8.32 6.60
CA GLN A 278 -7.70 -9.07 5.41
C GLN A 278 -6.47 -9.95 5.63
N LEU A 279 -6.41 -11.08 4.96
CA LEU A 279 -5.30 -12.03 5.04
C LEU A 279 -3.94 -11.36 4.76
N CYS A 280 -3.89 -10.46 3.79
CA CYS A 280 -2.69 -9.79 3.33
C CYS A 280 -3.04 -8.49 2.58
N CYS A 281 -2.16 -7.49 2.61
CA CYS A 281 -2.32 -6.26 1.82
C CYS A 281 -2.24 -6.49 0.30
N ALA A 282 -1.76 -7.64 -0.13
CA ALA A 282 -1.55 -7.98 -1.53
C ALA A 282 -2.69 -8.83 -2.15
N VAL A 283 -3.75 -9.13 -1.40
CA VAL A 283 -4.98 -9.79 -1.89
C VAL A 283 -6.15 -8.80 -1.85
N TYR A 284 -7.20 -9.07 -2.62
CA TYR A 284 -8.31 -8.13 -2.77
C TYR A 284 -9.70 -8.70 -2.44
N ASP A 285 -10.01 -9.93 -2.83
CA ASP A 285 -11.34 -10.52 -2.64
C ASP A 285 -11.68 -10.69 -1.15
N GLN A 286 -12.47 -9.75 -0.59
CA GLN A 286 -12.85 -9.78 0.83
C GLN A 286 -13.66 -11.02 1.21
N LYS A 287 -14.45 -11.60 0.31
CA LYS A 287 -15.21 -12.82 0.60
C LYS A 287 -14.30 -14.01 0.86
N GLN A 288 -13.18 -14.05 0.13
CA GLN A 288 -12.20 -15.13 0.24
C GLN A 288 -11.17 -14.87 1.34
N PHE A 289 -10.79 -13.63 1.59
CA PHE A 289 -9.60 -13.28 2.36
C PHE A 289 -9.87 -12.52 3.66
N THR A 290 -11.11 -12.29 4.05
CA THR A 290 -11.42 -11.78 5.39
C THR A 290 -11.17 -12.89 6.43
N VAL A 291 -10.32 -12.60 7.41
CA VAL A 291 -9.95 -13.58 8.45
C VAL A 291 -10.64 -13.34 9.78
N ALA A 292 -10.98 -12.10 10.10
CA ALA A 292 -11.61 -11.71 11.37
C ALA A 292 -12.16 -10.27 11.32
N ASN A 293 -13.01 -9.87 12.27
CA ASN A 293 -13.19 -8.47 12.61
C ASN A 293 -12.17 -8.08 13.69
N TYR A 294 -11.48 -6.93 13.51
CA TYR A 294 -10.39 -6.53 14.40
C TYR A 294 -10.82 -6.25 15.83
N LEU A 295 -12.02 -5.70 16.02
CA LEU A 295 -12.56 -5.38 17.35
C LEU A 295 -13.11 -6.60 18.08
N GLU A 296 -13.49 -7.65 17.37
CA GLU A 296 -14.15 -8.85 17.94
C GLU A 296 -13.15 -9.95 18.34
N MET A 297 -11.88 -9.82 17.97
CA MET A 297 -10.90 -10.88 18.16
C MET A 297 -9.60 -10.37 18.75
N THR A 298 -8.89 -11.21 19.51
CA THR A 298 -7.56 -10.86 20.03
C THR A 298 -6.53 -10.84 18.91
N LEU A 299 -5.49 -10.01 19.06
CA LEU A 299 -4.41 -9.95 18.09
C LEU A 299 -3.76 -11.33 17.87
N THR A 300 -3.57 -12.10 18.94
CA THR A 300 -2.98 -13.44 18.88
C THR A 300 -3.80 -14.40 18.02
N ASP A 301 -5.13 -14.36 18.16
CA ASP A 301 -6.02 -15.21 17.37
C ASP A 301 -6.06 -14.78 15.90
N ILE A 302 -6.03 -13.47 15.63
CA ILE A 302 -5.93 -12.92 14.27
C ILE A 302 -4.63 -13.39 13.61
N GLU A 303 -3.49 -13.22 14.28
CA GLU A 303 -2.19 -13.64 13.78
C GLU A 303 -2.12 -15.15 13.54
N GLN A 304 -2.75 -15.94 14.41
CA GLN A 304 -2.83 -17.40 14.23
C GLN A 304 -3.65 -17.76 12.99
N LYS A 305 -4.80 -17.13 12.77
CA LYS A 305 -5.62 -17.34 11.57
C LYS A 305 -4.86 -16.98 10.28
N ILE A 306 -4.15 -15.85 10.26
CA ILE A 306 -3.32 -15.45 9.13
C ILE A 306 -2.24 -16.51 8.86
N LYS A 307 -1.52 -16.91 9.91
CA LYS A 307 -0.40 -17.85 9.81
C LYS A 307 -0.81 -19.23 9.30
N THR A 308 -2.01 -19.69 9.65
CA THR A 308 -2.50 -21.04 9.29
C THR A 308 -3.39 -21.06 8.05
N HIS A 309 -3.58 -19.92 7.40
CA HIS A 309 -4.44 -19.83 6.23
C HIS A 309 -3.83 -20.59 5.04
N GLU A 310 -4.59 -21.50 4.44
CA GLU A 310 -4.12 -22.38 3.36
C GLU A 310 -3.57 -21.64 2.14
N TYR A 311 -4.14 -20.46 1.82
CA TYR A 311 -3.65 -19.63 0.72
C TYR A 311 -2.21 -19.17 0.94
N CYS A 312 -1.80 -18.89 2.18
CA CYS A 312 -0.42 -18.49 2.51
C CYS A 312 0.57 -19.61 2.16
N THR A 313 0.24 -20.86 2.44
CA THR A 313 1.06 -22.01 2.04
C THR A 313 1.22 -22.07 0.52
N LYS A 314 0.10 -22.03 -0.22
CA LYS A 314 0.11 -22.04 -1.70
C LYS A 314 0.89 -20.84 -2.28
N CYS A 315 0.72 -19.66 -1.68
CA CYS A 315 1.42 -18.42 -2.06
C CYS A 315 2.94 -18.56 -1.89
N MET A 316 3.39 -19.09 -0.75
CA MET A 316 4.81 -19.28 -0.46
C MET A 316 5.44 -20.34 -1.36
N ASP A 317 4.78 -21.47 -1.57
CA ASP A 317 5.25 -22.54 -2.44
C ASP A 317 5.51 -22.08 -3.87
N LYS A 318 4.68 -21.13 -4.36
CA LYS A 318 4.84 -20.52 -5.69
C LYS A 318 5.77 -19.31 -5.72
N GLY A 319 6.26 -18.83 -4.57
CA GLY A 319 7.11 -17.65 -4.47
C GLY A 319 6.37 -16.31 -4.60
N LEU A 320 5.03 -16.30 -4.51
CA LEU A 320 4.22 -15.10 -4.68
C LEU A 320 4.45 -14.08 -3.55
N HIS A 321 4.74 -14.54 -2.33
CA HIS A 321 5.11 -13.66 -1.22
C HIS A 321 6.38 -12.86 -1.52
N MET A 322 7.33 -13.45 -2.24
CA MET A 322 8.55 -12.77 -2.69
C MET A 322 8.25 -11.80 -3.84
N TYR A 323 7.38 -12.24 -4.78
CA TYR A 323 6.91 -11.40 -5.88
C TYR A 323 6.22 -10.13 -5.37
N ALA A 324 5.39 -10.20 -4.34
CA ALA A 324 4.69 -9.04 -3.78
C ALA A 324 5.57 -8.14 -2.90
N SER A 325 6.69 -8.66 -2.38
CA SER A 325 7.57 -7.93 -1.45
C SER A 325 9.00 -7.73 -1.97
N TRP A 326 9.21 -7.88 -3.28
CA TRP A 326 10.53 -7.88 -3.94
C TRP A 326 11.40 -6.67 -3.59
N HIS A 327 10.80 -5.51 -3.40
CA HIS A 327 11.49 -4.26 -3.06
C HIS A 327 12.19 -4.32 -1.68
N ASN A 328 11.82 -5.26 -0.81
CA ASN A 328 12.50 -5.48 0.48
C ASN A 328 13.73 -6.41 0.37
N PHE A 329 14.00 -6.94 -0.83
CA PHE A 329 15.09 -7.86 -1.09
C PHE A 329 16.00 -7.31 -2.20
N PRO A 330 17.15 -6.65 -1.85
CA PRO A 330 17.99 -5.96 -2.82
C PRO A 330 18.43 -6.80 -4.02
N SER A 331 18.79 -8.07 -3.80
CA SER A 331 19.18 -8.98 -4.89
C SER A 331 18.04 -9.29 -5.83
N LEU A 332 16.81 -9.49 -5.31
CA LEU A 332 15.63 -9.72 -6.14
C LEU A 332 15.21 -8.44 -6.88
N ALA A 333 15.38 -7.28 -6.24
CA ALA A 333 15.14 -5.98 -6.89
C ALA A 333 16.06 -5.77 -8.12
N VAL A 334 17.31 -6.15 -8.01
CA VAL A 334 18.26 -6.11 -9.15
C VAL A 334 17.82 -7.04 -10.29
N GLU A 335 17.36 -8.25 -9.96
CA GLU A 335 16.87 -9.18 -11.00
C GLU A 335 15.59 -8.64 -11.68
N TYR A 336 14.67 -8.03 -10.92
CA TYR A 336 13.46 -7.43 -11.48
C TYR A 336 13.76 -6.22 -12.37
N GLU A 337 14.76 -5.42 -12.02
CA GLU A 337 15.24 -4.33 -12.87
C GLU A 337 15.79 -4.87 -14.20
N LYS A 338 16.57 -5.96 -14.18
CA LYS A 338 17.08 -6.60 -15.41
C LYS A 338 15.94 -7.15 -16.28
N ILE A 339 14.96 -7.83 -15.68
CA ILE A 339 13.80 -8.39 -16.39
C ILE A 339 13.03 -7.27 -17.08
N ALA A 340 12.67 -6.21 -16.37
CA ALA A 340 11.90 -5.11 -16.91
C ALA A 340 12.69 -4.34 -18.00
N SER A 341 13.97 -4.05 -17.79
CA SER A 341 14.82 -3.38 -18.77
C SER A 341 14.99 -4.19 -20.05
N LYS A 342 15.13 -5.51 -19.96
CA LYS A 342 15.16 -6.42 -21.11
C LYS A 342 13.86 -6.35 -21.92
N GLN A 343 12.72 -6.38 -21.27
CA GLN A 343 11.41 -6.29 -21.94
C GLN A 343 11.23 -4.94 -22.65
N VAL A 344 11.66 -3.84 -22.01
CA VAL A 344 11.64 -2.51 -22.63
C VAL A 344 12.51 -2.46 -23.88
N ALA A 345 13.72 -3.04 -23.83
CA ALA A 345 14.63 -3.09 -24.99
C ALA A 345 14.01 -3.88 -26.16
N ILE A 346 13.37 -5.02 -25.89
CA ILE A 346 12.70 -5.83 -26.93
C ILE A 346 11.57 -5.03 -27.60
N ILE A 347 10.73 -4.32 -26.85
CA ILE A 347 9.64 -3.54 -27.43
C ILE A 347 10.18 -2.38 -28.28
N ASN A 348 11.24 -1.72 -27.83
CA ASN A 348 11.84 -0.61 -28.57
C ASN A 348 12.56 -1.06 -29.86
N SER A 349 13.07 -2.29 -29.93
CA SER A 349 13.68 -2.85 -31.14
C SER A 349 12.66 -3.31 -32.18
N ASN A 350 11.40 -3.50 -31.79
CA ASN A 350 10.31 -3.94 -32.68
C ASN A 350 9.43 -2.76 -33.17
N ARG A 351 9.78 -1.54 -32.81
CA ARG A 351 9.15 -0.30 -33.30
C ARG A 351 10.02 0.38 -34.32
#